data_56166886e3457d2449181922036fc43f
#
_entry.id   56166886e3457d2449181922036fc43f
#
_cell.length_a   1.000
_cell.length_b   1.000
_cell.length_c   1.000
_cell.angle_alpha   90.00
_cell.angle_beta   90.00
_cell.angle_gamma   90.00
#
_symmetry.space_group_name_H-M   'P 1'
#
loop_
_entity.id
_entity.type
_entity.pdbx_description
1 polymer ?
#
loop_
_entity_poly.entity_id
_entity_poly.type
_entity_poly.pdbx_seq_one_letter_code
_entity_poly.pdbx_strand_id
1 'polypeptide(L)'
;MRLLDEYRPRPLELERLPTEVALERSRAFLALMQTRRSIRHFSPQPVEPDLIENAIRTAGSAPSGANQQPWTFVVVTSEQTKRALREAAEREEKLLYRERASDEYLEAIRPIGTNAVKPHVTDAPVLIVVFEQPWRLEEGEKRKHYYVRESVGIAVGLLIASLHAVGLATLTHAPSPMGFLKDILGRPENERPFLLIPVGYPAPDTHVPDLTKKPLEEIAVFL
;
A
#
# COMPACT_ATOMS: atom_id res chain seq x y z
N MET A 1 4.44 -3.93 38.45
CA MET A 1 4.60 -2.57 38.94
C MET A 1 5.72 -1.78 38.26
N ARG A 2 6.58 -2.39 37.42
CA ARG A 2 7.67 -1.70 36.66
C ARG A 2 7.23 -1.04 35.33
N LEU A 3 6.01 -1.26 34.85
CA LEU A 3 5.59 -0.83 33.51
C LEU A 3 5.13 0.64 33.39
N LEU A 4 4.99 1.36 34.51
CA LEU A 4 4.46 2.72 34.52
C LEU A 4 5.50 3.82 34.85
N ASP A 5 6.74 3.45 35.19
CA ASP A 5 7.75 4.41 35.62
C ASP A 5 8.22 5.35 34.49
N GLU A 6 8.06 4.93 33.22
CA GLU A 6 8.45 5.72 32.04
C GLU A 6 7.24 6.38 31.32
N TYR A 7 6.00 6.14 31.79
CA TYR A 7 4.81 6.71 31.17
C TYR A 7 4.77 8.23 31.36
N ARG A 8 4.74 8.97 30.26
CA ARG A 8 4.67 10.44 30.21
C ARG A 8 3.43 10.86 29.41
N PRO A 9 2.26 11.04 30.07
CA PRO A 9 1.06 11.51 29.40
C PRO A 9 1.20 12.95 28.93
N ARG A 10 0.56 13.27 27.80
CA ARG A 10 0.39 14.62 27.29
C ARG A 10 -1.10 14.91 27.10
N PRO A 11 -1.57 16.15 27.26
CA PRO A 11 -2.93 16.54 26.91
C PRO A 11 -3.22 16.20 25.45
N LEU A 12 -4.42 15.70 25.16
CA LEU A 12 -4.89 15.48 23.81
C LEU A 12 -5.39 16.83 23.22
N GLU A 13 -4.74 17.26 22.16
CA GLU A 13 -5.16 18.42 21.36
C GLU A 13 -5.99 17.92 20.17
N LEU A 14 -7.29 17.70 20.39
CA LEU A 14 -8.24 17.32 19.36
C LEU A 14 -9.43 18.29 19.38
N GLU A 15 -9.59 19.05 18.30
CA GLU A 15 -10.72 19.97 18.15
C GLU A 15 -12.02 19.17 17.97
N ARG A 16 -13.04 19.49 18.77
CA ARG A 16 -14.38 18.98 18.57
C ARG A 16 -15.10 19.84 17.54
N LEU A 17 -15.32 19.26 16.38
CA LEU A 17 -16.06 19.92 15.30
C LEU A 17 -17.57 20.02 15.63
N PRO A 18 -18.26 21.10 15.20
CA PRO A 18 -19.72 21.13 15.14
C PRO A 18 -20.23 19.94 14.30
N THR A 19 -21.37 19.36 14.73
CA THR A 19 -21.92 18.15 14.11
C THR A 19 -22.13 18.30 12.59
N GLU A 20 -22.62 19.44 12.14
CA GLU A 20 -22.87 19.71 10.72
C GLU A 20 -21.57 19.68 9.91
N VAL A 21 -20.50 20.31 10.42
CA VAL A 21 -19.18 20.32 9.79
C VAL A 21 -18.57 18.92 9.75
N ALA A 22 -18.74 18.16 10.86
CA ALA A 22 -18.27 16.77 10.92
C ALA A 22 -18.98 15.88 9.90
N LEU A 23 -20.31 16.02 9.76
CA LEU A 23 -21.10 15.29 8.77
C LEU A 23 -20.72 15.66 7.33
N GLU A 24 -20.53 16.94 7.05
CA GLU A 24 -20.07 17.40 5.72
C GLU A 24 -18.73 16.80 5.35
N ARG A 25 -17.72 16.91 6.24
CA ARG A 25 -16.38 16.34 6.01
C ARG A 25 -16.42 14.81 5.83
N SER A 26 -17.23 14.12 6.63
CA SER A 26 -17.41 12.67 6.53
C SER A 26 -17.99 12.26 5.17
N ARG A 27 -19.02 12.97 4.69
CA ARG A 27 -19.63 12.70 3.38
C ARG A 27 -18.67 13.01 2.23
N ALA A 28 -17.93 14.11 2.32
CA ALA A 28 -16.94 14.49 1.31
C ALA A 28 -15.83 13.45 1.21
N PHE A 29 -15.30 12.98 2.34
CA PHE A 29 -14.28 11.92 2.36
C PHE A 29 -14.80 10.60 1.82
N LEU A 30 -16.02 10.19 2.20
CA LEU A 30 -16.67 8.99 1.65
C LEU A 30 -16.81 9.09 0.14
N ALA A 31 -17.35 10.19 -0.38
CA ALA A 31 -17.52 10.41 -1.82
C ALA A 31 -16.18 10.33 -2.56
N LEU A 32 -15.13 10.97 -2.03
CA LEU A 32 -13.77 10.87 -2.57
C LEU A 32 -13.30 9.42 -2.63
N MET A 33 -13.40 8.67 -1.53
CA MET A 33 -12.90 7.28 -1.46
C MET A 33 -13.70 6.31 -2.32
N GLN A 34 -14.96 6.59 -2.60
CA GLN A 34 -15.79 5.80 -3.53
C GLN A 34 -15.31 5.91 -4.98
N THR A 35 -14.64 7.00 -5.37
CA THR A 35 -14.06 7.16 -6.73
C THR A 35 -12.75 6.41 -6.92
N ARG A 36 -12.10 5.95 -5.83
CA ARG A 36 -10.81 5.28 -5.89
C ARG A 36 -10.93 3.92 -6.60
N ARG A 37 -10.06 3.70 -7.59
CA ARG A 37 -9.97 2.44 -8.33
C ARG A 37 -8.51 1.95 -8.38
N SER A 38 -8.33 0.65 -8.62
CA SER A 38 -7.03 0.04 -8.93
C SER A 38 -6.70 0.29 -10.40
N ILE A 39 -5.67 1.09 -10.67
CA ILE A 39 -5.30 1.53 -12.02
C ILE A 39 -4.10 0.72 -12.51
N ARG A 40 -4.13 0.29 -13.78
CA ARG A 40 -3.07 -0.50 -14.41
C ARG A 40 -2.46 0.17 -15.64
N HIS A 41 -3.00 1.32 -16.03
CA HIS A 41 -2.51 2.13 -17.15
C HIS A 41 -2.15 3.51 -16.64
N PHE A 42 -0.86 3.84 -16.70
CA PHE A 42 -0.32 5.08 -16.17
C PHE A 42 0.18 5.99 -17.30
N SER A 43 -0.01 7.28 -17.10
CA SER A 43 0.61 8.33 -17.91
C SER A 43 2.10 8.41 -17.58
N PRO A 44 2.97 8.72 -18.54
CA PRO A 44 4.39 8.99 -18.28
C PRO A 44 4.63 10.34 -17.59
N GLN A 45 3.57 11.12 -17.31
CA GLN A 45 3.69 12.41 -16.64
C GLN A 45 4.42 12.26 -15.31
N PRO A 46 5.48 13.06 -15.06
CA PRO A 46 6.18 13.05 -13.79
C PRO A 46 5.27 13.40 -12.62
N VAL A 47 5.53 12.78 -11.48
CA VAL A 47 4.88 13.08 -10.20
C VAL A 47 5.81 13.96 -9.38
N GLU A 48 5.27 15.04 -8.84
CA GLU A 48 6.02 15.94 -7.96
C GLU A 48 6.49 15.19 -6.71
N PRO A 49 7.80 15.21 -6.37
CA PRO A 49 8.36 14.44 -5.26
C PRO A 49 7.68 14.72 -3.92
N ASP A 50 7.30 15.97 -3.65
CA ASP A 50 6.65 16.37 -2.39
C ASP A 50 5.30 15.67 -2.19
N LEU A 51 4.57 15.33 -3.26
CA LEU A 51 3.33 14.57 -3.16
C LEU A 51 3.58 13.14 -2.63
N ILE A 52 4.68 12.52 -3.07
CA ILE A 52 5.10 11.20 -2.61
C ILE A 52 5.57 11.26 -1.17
N GLU A 53 6.42 12.24 -0.83
CA GLU A 53 6.92 12.42 0.53
C GLU A 53 5.78 12.66 1.53
N ASN A 54 4.84 13.54 1.21
CA ASN A 54 3.68 13.83 2.07
C ASN A 54 2.80 12.60 2.26
N ALA A 55 2.58 11.80 1.21
CA ALA A 55 1.83 10.57 1.31
C ALA A 55 2.53 9.52 2.20
N ILE A 56 3.86 9.41 2.10
CA ILE A 56 4.66 8.52 2.96
C ILE A 56 4.64 9.02 4.43
N ARG A 57 4.75 10.33 4.66
CA ARG A 57 4.60 10.94 6.01
C ARG A 57 3.21 10.65 6.59
N THR A 58 2.16 10.75 5.78
CA THR A 58 0.78 10.39 6.16
C THR A 58 0.70 8.91 6.54
N ALA A 59 1.29 8.02 5.74
CA ALA A 59 1.37 6.60 6.06
C ALA A 59 2.15 6.34 7.37
N GLY A 60 3.26 7.07 7.56
CA GLY A 60 4.09 7.00 8.77
C GLY A 60 3.39 7.47 10.05
N SER A 61 2.28 8.20 9.96
CA SER A 61 1.45 8.59 11.11
C SER A 61 0.47 7.50 11.56
N ALA A 62 0.45 6.36 10.90
CA ALA A 62 -0.41 5.23 11.26
C ALA A 62 -0.11 4.73 12.69
N PRO A 63 -1.13 4.26 13.43
CA PRO A 63 -0.90 3.54 14.67
C PRO A 63 -0.19 2.21 14.38
N SER A 64 0.64 1.78 15.34
CA SER A 64 1.32 0.49 15.27
C SER A 64 1.45 -0.17 16.64
N GLY A 65 1.58 -1.48 16.67
CA GLY A 65 1.80 -2.23 17.91
C GLY A 65 2.99 -1.67 18.70
N ALA A 66 2.76 -1.25 19.94
CA ALA A 66 3.74 -0.61 20.82
C ALA A 66 4.48 0.59 20.17
N ASN A 67 3.85 1.26 19.21
CA ASN A 67 4.43 2.35 18.41
C ASN A 67 5.75 1.97 17.70
N GLN A 68 5.90 0.71 17.31
CA GLN A 68 7.14 0.18 16.74
C GLN A 68 7.36 0.54 15.27
N GLN A 69 6.32 1.00 14.57
CA GLN A 69 6.38 1.52 13.20
C GLN A 69 7.13 0.57 12.24
N PRO A 70 6.69 -0.70 12.12
CA PRO A 70 7.44 -1.80 11.51
C PRO A 70 7.37 -1.80 9.98
N TRP A 71 7.66 -0.67 9.36
CA TRP A 71 7.57 -0.48 7.91
C TRP A 71 8.76 0.26 7.34
N THR A 72 9.05 -0.05 6.07
CA THR A 72 9.92 0.74 5.20
C THR A 72 9.22 0.96 3.87
N PHE A 73 9.22 2.19 3.37
CA PHE A 73 8.73 2.55 2.05
C PHE A 73 9.93 2.85 1.15
N VAL A 74 10.14 2.04 0.12
CA VAL A 74 11.21 2.23 -0.86
C VAL A 74 10.63 2.86 -2.11
N VAL A 75 11.03 4.08 -2.42
CA VAL A 75 10.60 4.81 -3.62
C VAL A 75 11.57 4.50 -4.77
N VAL A 76 11.04 4.02 -5.88
CA VAL A 76 11.81 3.65 -7.07
C VAL A 76 11.34 4.48 -8.25
N THR A 77 12.27 5.29 -8.81
CA THR A 77 12.06 6.08 -10.02
C THR A 77 13.02 5.69 -11.14
N SER A 78 14.09 4.92 -10.82
CA SER A 78 15.07 4.45 -11.79
C SER A 78 14.44 3.50 -12.81
N GLU A 79 14.51 3.84 -14.07
CA GLU A 79 14.02 3.01 -15.18
C GLU A 79 14.70 1.63 -15.25
N GLN A 80 15.99 1.57 -14.94
CA GLN A 80 16.71 0.30 -14.88
C GLN A 80 16.17 -0.60 -13.77
N THR A 81 15.95 -0.03 -12.59
CA THR A 81 15.40 -0.78 -11.43
C THR A 81 13.98 -1.22 -11.71
N LYS A 82 13.12 -0.34 -12.28
CA LYS A 82 11.75 -0.68 -12.66
C LYS A 82 11.70 -1.83 -13.66
N ARG A 83 12.58 -1.83 -14.68
CA ARG A 83 12.70 -2.95 -15.64
C ARG A 83 13.06 -4.26 -14.95
N ALA A 84 14.08 -4.27 -14.09
CA ALA A 84 14.48 -5.46 -13.35
C ALA A 84 13.33 -6.01 -12.47
N LEU A 85 12.59 -5.13 -11.79
CA LEU A 85 11.43 -5.49 -10.99
C LEU A 85 10.30 -6.07 -11.85
N ARG A 86 10.02 -5.47 -13.02
CA ARG A 86 9.02 -5.97 -13.96
C ARG A 86 9.36 -7.36 -14.47
N GLU A 87 10.57 -7.55 -14.96
CA GLU A 87 11.03 -8.84 -15.49
C GLU A 87 10.93 -9.96 -14.43
N ALA A 88 11.34 -9.67 -13.20
CA ALA A 88 11.22 -10.62 -12.10
C ALA A 88 9.76 -10.92 -11.75
N ALA A 89 8.91 -9.89 -11.64
CA ALA A 89 7.48 -10.07 -11.38
C ALA A 89 6.79 -10.88 -12.48
N GLU A 90 7.06 -10.60 -13.75
CA GLU A 90 6.47 -11.32 -14.88
C GLU A 90 6.95 -12.78 -14.95
N ARG A 91 8.19 -13.09 -14.54
CA ARG A 91 8.65 -14.49 -14.43
C ARG A 91 7.85 -15.25 -13.35
N GLU A 92 7.69 -14.67 -12.17
CA GLU A 92 6.93 -15.29 -11.09
C GLU A 92 5.44 -15.46 -11.42
N GLU A 93 4.85 -14.48 -12.04
CA GLU A 93 3.45 -14.52 -12.48
C GLU A 93 3.22 -15.57 -13.58
N LYS A 94 4.16 -15.75 -14.52
CA LYS A 94 4.07 -16.82 -15.51
C LYS A 94 4.06 -18.21 -14.87
N LEU A 95 4.91 -18.41 -13.85
CA LEU A 95 4.93 -19.67 -13.09
C LEU A 95 3.66 -19.82 -12.23
N LEU A 96 3.17 -18.74 -11.64
CA LEU A 96 1.92 -18.74 -10.88
C LEU A 96 0.76 -19.22 -11.75
N TYR A 97 0.53 -18.57 -12.89
CA TYR A 97 -0.61 -18.89 -13.77
C TYR A 97 -0.52 -20.26 -14.44
N ARG A 98 0.70 -20.78 -14.68
CA ARG A 98 0.88 -22.06 -15.37
C ARG A 98 0.88 -23.26 -14.42
N GLU A 99 1.39 -23.11 -13.19
CA GLU A 99 1.79 -24.25 -12.38
C GLU A 99 1.29 -24.20 -10.92
N ARG A 100 1.04 -22.98 -10.37
CA ARG A 100 0.78 -22.82 -8.93
C ARG A 100 -0.64 -22.37 -8.58
N ALA A 101 -1.31 -21.71 -9.51
CA ALA A 101 -2.66 -21.20 -9.28
C ALA A 101 -3.70 -22.30 -9.37
N SER A 102 -4.63 -22.35 -8.40
CA SER A 102 -5.81 -23.18 -8.48
C SER A 102 -6.82 -22.61 -9.47
N ASP A 103 -7.70 -23.46 -10.00
CA ASP A 103 -8.80 -23.02 -10.88
C ASP A 103 -9.71 -22.00 -10.17
N GLU A 104 -9.99 -22.20 -8.88
CA GLU A 104 -10.74 -21.26 -8.05
C GLU A 104 -10.09 -19.88 -8.00
N TYR A 105 -8.76 -19.81 -7.82
CA TYR A 105 -8.03 -18.55 -7.85
C TYR A 105 -8.12 -17.88 -9.22
N LEU A 106 -7.93 -18.63 -10.30
CA LEU A 106 -8.02 -18.13 -11.67
C LEU A 106 -9.42 -17.60 -11.99
N GLU A 107 -10.46 -18.25 -11.51
CA GLU A 107 -11.84 -17.77 -11.62
C GLU A 107 -12.06 -16.46 -10.85
N ALA A 108 -11.54 -16.37 -9.63
CA ALA A 108 -11.68 -15.19 -8.77
C ALA A 108 -11.01 -13.93 -9.37
N ILE A 109 -9.88 -14.09 -10.08
CA ILE A 109 -9.17 -12.97 -10.70
C ILE A 109 -9.66 -12.63 -12.13
N ARG A 110 -10.45 -13.49 -12.76
CA ARG A 110 -10.96 -13.28 -14.13
C ARG A 110 -11.67 -11.94 -14.32
N PRO A 111 -12.59 -11.50 -13.43
CA PRO A 111 -13.26 -10.20 -13.55
C PRO A 111 -12.31 -9.00 -13.39
N ILE A 112 -11.11 -9.20 -12.81
CA ILE A 112 -10.13 -8.14 -12.61
C ILE A 112 -9.32 -7.86 -13.88
N GLY A 113 -9.31 -8.81 -14.84
CA GLY A 113 -8.61 -8.67 -16.12
C GLY A 113 -7.08 -8.63 -15.99
N THR A 114 -6.51 -9.30 -14.97
CA THR A 114 -5.05 -9.37 -14.79
C THR A 114 -4.45 -10.59 -15.51
N ASN A 115 -3.20 -10.48 -15.91
CA ASN A 115 -2.44 -11.54 -16.58
C ASN A 115 -0.94 -11.46 -16.18
N ALA A 116 -0.10 -12.31 -16.77
CA ALA A 116 1.33 -12.37 -16.44
C ALA A 116 2.15 -11.16 -16.93
N VAL A 117 1.60 -10.30 -17.79
CA VAL A 117 2.30 -9.11 -18.31
C VAL A 117 1.99 -7.90 -17.42
N LYS A 118 3.02 -7.23 -16.91
CA LYS A 118 2.90 -6.19 -15.87
C LYS A 118 3.47 -4.83 -16.32
N PRO A 119 2.93 -4.23 -17.38
CA PRO A 119 3.45 -2.97 -17.92
C PRO A 119 3.40 -1.83 -16.88
N HIS A 120 2.41 -1.83 -16.00
CA HIS A 120 2.27 -0.84 -14.93
C HIS A 120 3.50 -0.71 -14.01
N VAL A 121 4.38 -1.71 -13.96
CA VAL A 121 5.62 -1.64 -13.17
C VAL A 121 6.65 -0.71 -13.82
N THR A 122 6.66 -0.62 -15.16
CA THR A 122 7.55 0.30 -15.90
C THR A 122 6.85 1.60 -16.29
N ASP A 123 5.55 1.54 -16.58
CA ASP A 123 4.80 2.68 -17.10
C ASP A 123 4.51 3.73 -16.00
N ALA A 124 4.29 3.29 -14.76
CA ALA A 124 4.15 4.22 -13.66
C ALA A 124 5.46 4.99 -13.41
N PRO A 125 5.42 6.33 -13.28
CA PRO A 125 6.61 7.14 -13.03
C PRO A 125 7.28 6.80 -11.69
N VAL A 126 6.50 6.37 -10.70
CA VAL A 126 6.99 6.03 -9.36
C VAL A 126 6.48 4.65 -8.95
N LEU A 127 7.35 3.85 -8.32
CA LEU A 127 6.94 2.68 -7.56
C LEU A 127 7.22 2.92 -6.09
N ILE A 128 6.29 2.54 -5.21
CA ILE A 128 6.52 2.46 -3.77
C ILE A 128 6.47 0.99 -3.38
N VAL A 129 7.62 0.44 -2.97
CA VAL A 129 7.71 -0.92 -2.46
C VAL A 129 7.67 -0.86 -0.94
N VAL A 130 6.66 -1.49 -0.38
CA VAL A 130 6.44 -1.52 1.07
C VAL A 130 7.03 -2.81 1.65
N PHE A 131 7.83 -2.65 2.68
CA PHE A 131 8.42 -3.75 3.44
C PHE A 131 7.88 -3.75 4.86
N GLU A 132 7.57 -4.93 5.38
CA GLU A 132 7.30 -5.18 6.79
C GLU A 132 8.59 -5.55 7.53
N GLN A 133 8.72 -5.11 8.78
CA GLN A 133 9.87 -5.39 9.65
C GLN A 133 9.42 -6.27 10.82
N PRO A 134 9.58 -7.61 10.75
CA PRO A 134 9.22 -8.52 11.85
C PRO A 134 10.03 -8.32 13.13
N TRP A 135 11.22 -7.74 13.03
CA TRP A 135 12.12 -7.47 14.14
C TRP A 135 13.10 -6.32 13.80
N ARG A 136 13.70 -5.74 14.83
CA ARG A 136 14.82 -4.82 14.70
C ARG A 136 16.03 -5.33 15.47
N LEU A 137 17.21 -4.79 15.16
CA LEU A 137 18.38 -4.93 16.02
C LEU A 137 18.38 -3.81 17.04
N GLU A 138 18.56 -4.15 18.30
CA GLU A 138 18.72 -3.24 19.41
C GLU A 138 19.85 -3.76 20.28
N GLU A 139 20.94 -3.00 20.40
CA GLU A 139 22.17 -3.40 21.11
C GLU A 139 22.73 -4.76 20.66
N GLY A 140 22.59 -5.10 19.37
CA GLY A 140 23.04 -6.36 18.77
C GLY A 140 22.08 -7.55 18.95
N GLU A 141 20.99 -7.39 19.69
CA GLU A 141 19.96 -8.42 19.88
C GLU A 141 18.76 -8.20 18.94
N LYS A 142 18.16 -9.31 18.48
CA LYS A 142 16.90 -9.27 17.71
C LYS A 142 15.72 -9.01 18.65
N ARG A 143 15.07 -7.85 18.49
CA ARG A 143 13.84 -7.48 19.20
C ARG A 143 12.65 -7.63 18.27
N LYS A 144 11.68 -8.47 18.64
CA LYS A 144 10.47 -8.73 17.88
C LYS A 144 9.56 -7.49 17.81
N HIS A 145 8.97 -7.24 16.66
CA HIS A 145 7.85 -6.32 16.50
C HIS A 145 6.52 -7.05 16.66
N TYR A 146 5.49 -6.32 17.12
CA TYR A 146 4.14 -6.85 17.37
C TYR A 146 3.15 -6.27 16.36
N TYR A 147 2.14 -7.07 15.99
CA TYR A 147 1.07 -6.65 15.06
C TYR A 147 1.62 -6.04 13.77
N VAL A 148 2.64 -6.68 13.21
CA VAL A 148 3.42 -6.13 12.09
C VAL A 148 2.54 -5.94 10.85
N ARG A 149 1.83 -6.99 10.43
CA ARG A 149 1.02 -6.97 9.20
C ARG A 149 -0.17 -6.03 9.32
N GLU A 150 -0.83 -6.02 10.47
CA GLU A 150 -1.94 -5.13 10.78
C GLU A 150 -1.48 -3.66 10.74
N SER A 151 -0.36 -3.36 11.37
CA SER A 151 0.24 -2.02 11.39
C SER A 151 0.61 -1.55 9.98
N VAL A 152 1.30 -2.38 9.21
CA VAL A 152 1.69 -2.06 7.82
C VAL A 152 0.45 -1.92 6.92
N GLY A 153 -0.57 -2.75 7.12
CA GLY A 153 -1.84 -2.64 6.39
C GLY A 153 -2.56 -1.31 6.63
N ILE A 154 -2.60 -0.83 7.88
CA ILE A 154 -3.16 0.49 8.22
C ILE A 154 -2.35 1.61 7.57
N ALA A 155 -1.01 1.56 7.65
CA ALA A 155 -0.13 2.54 7.03
C ALA A 155 -0.31 2.59 5.51
N VAL A 156 -0.43 1.44 4.84
CA VAL A 156 -0.71 1.35 3.40
C VAL A 156 -2.09 1.91 3.06
N GLY A 157 -3.10 1.69 3.89
CA GLY A 157 -4.42 2.28 3.72
C GLY A 157 -4.37 3.82 3.71
N LEU A 158 -3.64 4.42 4.66
CA LEU A 158 -3.41 5.87 4.71
C LEU A 158 -2.60 6.36 3.51
N LEU A 159 -1.57 5.63 3.09
CA LEU A 159 -0.78 5.96 1.88
C LEU A 159 -1.68 6.07 0.65
N ILE A 160 -2.49 5.06 0.40
CA ILE A 160 -3.38 4.99 -0.76
C ILE A 160 -4.43 6.11 -0.71
N ALA A 161 -5.00 6.38 0.46
CA ALA A 161 -5.97 7.46 0.63
C ALA A 161 -5.34 8.83 0.38
N SER A 162 -4.12 9.07 0.89
CA SER A 162 -3.39 10.32 0.69
C SER A 162 -3.04 10.55 -0.79
N LEU A 163 -2.52 9.52 -1.47
CA LEU A 163 -2.21 9.60 -2.91
C LEU A 163 -3.48 9.87 -3.74
N HIS A 164 -4.58 9.18 -3.42
CA HIS A 164 -5.85 9.39 -4.12
C HIS A 164 -6.42 10.79 -3.89
N ALA A 165 -6.28 11.35 -2.70
CA ALA A 165 -6.77 12.68 -2.38
C ALA A 165 -6.11 13.79 -3.20
N VAL A 166 -4.92 13.56 -3.75
CA VAL A 166 -4.20 14.50 -4.63
C VAL A 166 -4.26 14.11 -6.11
N GLY A 167 -5.19 13.21 -6.49
CA GLY A 167 -5.43 12.81 -7.89
C GLY A 167 -4.45 11.78 -8.44
N LEU A 168 -3.62 11.16 -7.59
CA LEU A 168 -2.71 10.09 -8.02
C LEU A 168 -3.40 8.73 -7.97
N ALA A 169 -3.21 7.98 -9.05
CA ALA A 169 -3.67 6.62 -9.18
C ALA A 169 -2.68 5.62 -8.57
N THR A 170 -3.21 4.51 -8.06
CA THR A 170 -2.42 3.44 -7.48
C THR A 170 -2.94 2.06 -7.88
N LEU A 171 -2.05 1.08 -7.82
CA LEU A 171 -2.40 -0.35 -7.83
C LEU A 171 -1.70 -1.03 -6.65
N THR A 172 -2.42 -1.85 -5.89
CA THR A 172 -1.80 -2.80 -4.96
C THR A 172 -1.42 -4.06 -5.73
N HIS A 173 -0.13 -4.31 -5.88
CA HIS A 173 0.40 -5.46 -6.62
C HIS A 173 1.23 -6.33 -5.66
N ALA A 174 0.87 -7.61 -5.58
CA ALA A 174 1.54 -8.61 -4.74
C ALA A 174 1.91 -9.82 -5.60
N PRO A 175 2.97 -9.74 -6.42
CA PRO A 175 3.45 -10.90 -7.16
C PRO A 175 3.91 -12.00 -6.18
N SER A 176 3.61 -13.25 -6.47
CA SER A 176 3.91 -14.35 -5.54
C SER A 176 4.85 -15.38 -6.18
N PRO A 177 6.02 -15.66 -5.52
CA PRO A 177 6.57 -15.04 -4.31
C PRO A 177 7.18 -13.65 -4.57
N MET A 178 7.29 -12.81 -3.55
CA MET A 178 7.83 -11.44 -3.64
C MET A 178 9.32 -11.32 -3.25
N GLY A 179 10.01 -12.40 -2.97
CA GLY A 179 11.40 -12.39 -2.47
C GLY A 179 12.36 -11.57 -3.34
N PHE A 180 12.19 -11.61 -4.65
CA PHE A 180 13.00 -10.85 -5.61
C PHE A 180 13.00 -9.32 -5.35
N LEU A 181 11.94 -8.77 -4.76
CA LEU A 181 11.88 -7.35 -4.42
C LEU A 181 12.96 -6.98 -3.41
N LYS A 182 13.18 -7.84 -2.42
CA LYS A 182 14.21 -7.66 -1.42
C LYS A 182 15.61 -7.68 -2.05
N ASP A 183 15.85 -8.66 -2.91
CA ASP A 183 17.16 -8.89 -3.54
C ASP A 183 17.52 -7.74 -4.49
N ILE A 184 16.62 -7.37 -5.39
CA ILE A 184 16.84 -6.29 -6.36
C ILE A 184 17.03 -4.93 -5.68
N LEU A 185 16.30 -4.69 -4.57
CA LEU A 185 16.36 -3.41 -3.85
C LEU A 185 17.40 -3.40 -2.70
N GLY A 186 18.19 -4.47 -2.55
CA GLY A 186 19.25 -4.55 -1.54
C GLY A 186 18.75 -4.37 -0.10
N ARG A 187 17.59 -4.94 0.24
CA ARG A 187 16.99 -4.74 1.56
C ARG A 187 17.57 -5.67 2.62
N PRO A 188 17.69 -5.21 3.89
CA PRO A 188 18.29 -5.97 4.97
C PRO A 188 17.45 -7.20 5.38
N GLU A 189 18.07 -8.13 6.13
CA GLU A 189 17.48 -9.40 6.52
C GLU A 189 16.14 -9.27 7.25
N ASN A 190 15.99 -8.23 8.06
CA ASN A 190 14.78 -7.98 8.84
C ASN A 190 13.62 -7.37 8.05
N GLU A 191 13.78 -7.12 6.76
CA GLU A 191 12.70 -6.63 5.90
C GLU A 191 12.13 -7.73 5.02
N ARG A 192 10.81 -7.79 4.93
CA ARG A 192 10.04 -8.68 4.07
C ARG A 192 9.13 -7.86 3.16
N PRO A 193 9.08 -8.16 1.86
CA PRO A 193 8.16 -7.46 0.96
C PRO A 193 6.70 -7.65 1.39
N PHE A 194 5.95 -6.55 1.40
CA PHE A 194 4.53 -6.54 1.72
C PHE A 194 3.67 -6.20 0.51
N LEU A 195 3.99 -5.13 -0.22
CA LEU A 195 3.30 -4.71 -1.45
C LEU A 195 4.24 -3.96 -2.38
N LEU A 196 3.98 -4.06 -3.68
CA LEU A 196 4.49 -3.17 -4.73
C LEU A 196 3.34 -2.26 -5.16
N ILE A 197 3.54 -0.94 -5.12
CA ILE A 197 2.51 0.05 -5.43
C ILE A 197 3.01 0.97 -6.55
N PRO A 198 2.63 0.72 -7.82
CA PRO A 198 2.77 1.71 -8.89
C PRO A 198 1.94 2.94 -8.58
N VAL A 199 2.53 4.13 -8.78
CA VAL A 199 1.94 5.44 -8.50
C VAL A 199 2.17 6.38 -9.67
N GLY A 200 1.14 7.09 -10.08
CA GLY A 200 1.20 8.08 -11.15
C GLY A 200 -0.18 8.60 -11.51
N TYR A 201 -0.25 9.45 -12.52
CA TYR A 201 -1.53 9.84 -13.10
C TYR A 201 -2.07 8.71 -14.00
N PRO A 202 -3.40 8.49 -14.07
CA PRO A 202 -3.96 7.54 -15.02
C PRO A 202 -3.65 7.98 -16.46
N ALA A 203 -3.42 7.02 -17.35
CA ALA A 203 -3.32 7.32 -18.78
C ALA A 203 -4.66 7.85 -19.32
N PRO A 204 -4.67 8.65 -20.39
CA PRO A 204 -5.90 9.00 -21.09
C PRO A 204 -6.69 7.73 -21.44
N ASP A 205 -8.01 7.83 -21.41
CA ASP A 205 -8.94 6.73 -21.74
C ASP A 205 -8.75 5.43 -20.91
N THR A 206 -8.22 5.56 -19.70
CA THR A 206 -8.04 4.41 -18.80
C THR A 206 -9.40 3.82 -18.42
N HIS A 207 -9.55 2.51 -18.68
CA HIS A 207 -10.69 1.72 -18.24
C HIS A 207 -10.35 0.91 -17.00
N VAL A 208 -11.36 0.68 -16.18
CA VAL A 208 -11.27 -0.15 -14.96
C VAL A 208 -12.34 -1.23 -14.99
N PRO A 209 -12.08 -2.40 -14.36
CA PRO A 209 -13.10 -3.42 -14.24
C PRO A 209 -14.39 -2.89 -13.61
N ASP A 210 -15.54 -3.31 -14.12
CA ASP A 210 -16.84 -2.99 -13.51
C ASP A 210 -17.05 -3.91 -12.30
N LEU A 211 -16.66 -3.41 -11.13
CA LEU A 211 -16.72 -4.15 -9.86
C LEU A 211 -17.53 -3.38 -8.83
N THR A 212 -18.50 -4.06 -8.25
CA THR A 212 -19.35 -3.53 -7.18
C THR A 212 -18.72 -3.79 -5.82
N LYS A 213 -18.85 -2.83 -4.92
CA LYS A 213 -18.50 -2.98 -3.51
C LYS A 213 -19.70 -3.53 -2.74
N LYS A 214 -19.43 -4.28 -1.68
CA LYS A 214 -20.47 -4.74 -0.76
C LYS A 214 -21.22 -3.55 -0.17
N PRO A 215 -22.55 -3.63 -0.05
CA PRO A 215 -23.35 -2.63 0.65
C PRO A 215 -23.07 -2.65 2.17
N LEU A 216 -23.55 -1.62 2.86
CA LEU A 216 -23.24 -1.43 4.29
C LEU A 216 -23.69 -2.63 5.14
N GLU A 217 -24.83 -3.21 4.82
CA GLU A 217 -25.46 -4.32 5.55
C GLU A 217 -24.61 -5.61 5.52
N GLU A 218 -23.73 -5.76 4.52
CA GLU A 218 -22.84 -6.90 4.42
C GLU A 218 -21.48 -6.69 5.13
N ILE A 219 -21.17 -5.45 5.53
CA ILE A 219 -19.87 -5.09 6.12
C ILE A 219 -19.96 -4.52 7.53
N ALA A 220 -21.20 -4.25 8.03
CA ALA A 220 -21.42 -3.69 9.35
C ALA A 220 -22.63 -4.34 10.04
N VAL A 221 -22.51 -4.51 11.35
CA VAL A 221 -23.61 -4.91 12.24
C VAL A 221 -23.75 -3.83 13.31
N PHE A 222 -24.97 -3.31 13.47
CA PHE A 222 -25.33 -2.34 14.50
C PHE A 222 -26.11 -3.07 15.60
N LEU A 223 -25.61 -3.05 16.85
CA LEU A 223 -26.17 -3.71 18.01
C LEU A 223 -26.75 -2.68 19.00
#